data_17e5eecaf41da835469798c64204ef33
#
_entry.id   17e5eecaf41da835469798c64204ef33
#
_cell.length_a   1.000
_cell.length_b   1.000
_cell.length_c   1.000
_cell.angle_alpha   90.00
_cell.angle_beta   90.00
_cell.angle_gamma   90.00
#
_symmetry.space_group_name_H-M   'P 1'
#
loop_
_entity.id
_entity.type
_entity.pdbx_description
1 polymer ?
#
loop_
_entity_poly.entity_id
_entity_poly.type
_entity_poly.pdbx_seq_one_letter_code
_entity_poly.pdbx_strand_id
1 'polypeptide(L)'
;MTCAHVIADGSSFKVTLNNGKEYTATMVGADSQTDIGVLSIEATGLQAATFADSKSLTVGEQVVAIGCPGGLEFKNSVTSGYISALDRPVESSIGYDNECIQTDAAINPGNSGGALFNMQGQVIGINSSKIASTEYEGMGFAVPSSTAVDTANSLIKNGYVAGRAKIGVTYNTITSYNNADAILSALTEKGFKNAKGTMVINQVSSDSDLAGKQVKQYDMIVAVNGKTMTSTDVMTQVLSDSKPGDTIKLTIARIEGNQIKTFKVDCKLIESKGN
;
A
#
# COMPACT_ATOMS: atom_id res chain seq x y z
N MET A 1 11.13 -9.08 9.73
CA MET A 1 10.46 -8.22 8.72
C MET A 1 10.33 -9.02 7.43
N THR A 2 9.25 -8.84 6.70
CA THR A 2 8.95 -9.49 5.40
C THR A 2 7.98 -8.61 4.61
N CYS A 3 7.54 -9.02 3.43
CA CYS A 3 6.44 -8.35 2.74
C CYS A 3 5.07 -8.72 3.32
N ALA A 4 4.14 -7.76 3.33
CA ALA A 4 2.77 -7.99 3.80
C ALA A 4 2.05 -9.05 2.95
N HIS A 5 2.19 -8.99 1.62
CA HIS A 5 1.55 -9.97 0.72
C HIS A 5 2.04 -11.41 0.93
N VAL A 6 3.24 -11.61 1.49
CA VAL A 6 3.79 -12.96 1.77
C VAL A 6 3.05 -13.62 2.95
N ILE A 7 2.49 -12.81 3.85
CA ILE A 7 1.83 -13.28 5.07
C ILE A 7 0.32 -13.02 5.10
N ALA A 8 -0.24 -12.35 4.07
CA ALA A 8 -1.63 -11.87 4.08
C ALA A 8 -2.67 -13.00 4.24
N ASP A 9 -2.47 -14.13 3.55
CA ASP A 9 -3.44 -15.24 3.50
C ASP A 9 -3.07 -16.40 4.44
N GLY A 10 -1.99 -16.22 5.23
CA GLY A 10 -1.48 -17.27 6.11
C GLY A 10 -2.27 -17.37 7.42
N SER A 11 -2.70 -18.58 7.79
CA SER A 11 -3.28 -18.87 9.12
C SER A 11 -2.22 -19.32 10.14
N SER A 12 -1.03 -19.71 9.68
CA SER A 12 0.11 -20.10 10.52
C SER A 12 1.42 -19.77 9.79
N PHE A 13 2.43 -19.41 10.56
CA PHE A 13 3.72 -18.98 10.02
C PHE A 13 4.85 -19.78 10.64
N LYS A 14 5.84 -20.11 9.82
CA LYS A 14 7.06 -20.77 10.24
C LYS A 14 8.27 -20.03 9.68
N VAL A 15 9.27 -19.83 10.50
CA VAL A 15 10.56 -19.23 10.13
C VAL A 15 11.64 -20.27 10.27
N THR A 16 12.34 -20.56 9.16
CA THR A 16 13.48 -21.46 9.14
C THR A 16 14.77 -20.63 9.10
N LEU A 17 15.60 -20.77 10.11
CA LEU A 17 16.89 -20.09 10.18
C LEU A 17 17.93 -20.74 9.27
N ASN A 18 19.05 -20.05 9.02
CA ASN A 18 20.12 -20.56 8.17
C ASN A 18 20.72 -21.90 8.67
N ASN A 19 20.71 -22.12 9.99
CA ASN A 19 21.16 -23.37 10.62
C ASN A 19 20.14 -24.52 10.53
N GLY A 20 19.03 -24.33 9.82
CA GLY A 20 17.94 -25.29 9.64
C GLY A 20 16.94 -25.39 10.80
N LYS A 21 17.12 -24.63 11.89
CA LYS A 21 16.12 -24.60 12.97
C LYS A 21 14.86 -23.88 12.51
N GLU A 22 13.72 -24.48 12.85
CA GLU A 22 12.39 -23.94 12.56
C GLU A 22 11.73 -23.38 13.82
N TYR A 23 11.07 -22.26 13.68
CA TYR A 23 10.30 -21.58 14.72
C TYR A 23 8.91 -21.27 14.24
N THR A 24 7.92 -21.54 15.07
CA THR A 24 6.58 -20.99 14.85
C THR A 24 6.66 -19.48 15.02
N ALA A 25 6.08 -18.74 14.09
CA ALA A 25 6.07 -17.30 14.14
C ALA A 25 4.65 -16.77 14.37
N THR A 26 4.58 -15.66 15.10
CA THR A 26 3.34 -14.90 15.33
C THR A 26 3.36 -13.63 14.51
N MET A 27 2.26 -13.32 13.83
CA MET A 27 2.11 -12.07 13.12
C MET A 27 1.96 -10.93 14.13
N VAL A 28 2.85 -9.95 14.06
CA VAL A 28 2.81 -8.71 14.85
C VAL A 28 1.91 -7.69 14.17
N GLY A 29 2.01 -7.59 12.84
CA GLY A 29 1.18 -6.75 12.01
C GLY A 29 1.64 -6.77 10.57
N ALA A 30 0.78 -6.31 9.68
CA ALA A 30 1.06 -6.17 8.26
C ALA A 30 0.40 -4.89 7.72
N ASP A 31 1.09 -4.24 6.80
CA ASP A 31 0.61 -3.05 6.12
C ASP A 31 0.63 -3.25 4.62
N SER A 32 -0.54 -3.36 4.04
CA SER A 32 -0.69 -3.60 2.60
C SER A 32 -0.25 -2.41 1.75
N GLN A 33 -0.25 -1.20 2.30
CA GLN A 33 0.12 0.01 1.56
C GLN A 33 1.61 0.06 1.27
N THR A 34 2.46 -0.18 2.29
CA THR A 34 3.92 -0.24 2.12
C THR A 34 4.40 -1.63 1.75
N ASP A 35 3.51 -2.63 1.74
CA ASP A 35 3.85 -4.04 1.58
C ASP A 35 4.84 -4.56 2.64
N ILE A 36 4.82 -4.01 3.85
CA ILE A 36 5.68 -4.44 4.97
C ILE A 36 4.88 -5.25 5.98
N GLY A 37 5.43 -6.41 6.35
CA GLY A 37 4.91 -7.26 7.41
C GLY A 37 5.96 -7.57 8.48
N VAL A 38 5.50 -7.80 9.70
CA VAL A 38 6.36 -8.15 10.85
C VAL A 38 5.87 -9.44 11.49
N LEU A 39 6.76 -10.38 11.62
CA LEU A 39 6.58 -11.62 12.37
C LEU A 39 7.53 -11.62 13.58
N SER A 40 7.10 -12.20 14.70
CA SER A 40 7.94 -12.50 15.86
C SER A 40 8.17 -13.98 15.99
N ILE A 41 9.35 -14.37 16.51
CA ILE A 41 9.71 -15.74 16.86
C ILE A 41 10.37 -15.77 18.23
N GLU A 42 10.19 -16.87 18.96
CA GLU A 42 10.86 -17.12 20.24
C GLU A 42 12.26 -17.72 20.01
N ALA A 43 13.21 -16.87 19.68
CA ALA A 43 14.61 -17.27 19.45
C ALA A 43 15.58 -16.27 20.10
N THR A 44 16.70 -16.79 20.59
CA THR A 44 17.75 -16.00 21.22
C THR A 44 19.08 -16.14 20.45
N GLY A 45 19.97 -15.16 20.63
CA GLY A 45 21.28 -15.17 19.99
C GLY A 45 21.28 -14.90 18.50
N LEU A 46 20.22 -14.28 17.98
CA LEU A 46 20.15 -13.86 16.59
C LEU A 46 20.91 -12.55 16.38
N GLN A 47 21.66 -12.48 15.29
CA GLN A 47 22.30 -11.24 14.87
C GLN A 47 21.31 -10.40 14.08
N ALA A 48 21.08 -9.17 14.54
CA ALA A 48 20.23 -8.22 13.81
C ALA A 48 20.95 -7.69 12.57
N ALA A 49 20.20 -7.53 11.48
CA ALA A 49 20.69 -6.82 10.30
C ALA A 49 20.78 -5.32 10.59
N THR A 50 21.80 -4.67 10.03
CA THR A 50 21.95 -3.22 10.10
C THR A 50 21.24 -2.59 8.90
N PHE A 51 20.43 -1.56 9.15
CA PHE A 51 19.79 -0.78 8.11
C PHE A 51 20.57 0.49 7.80
N ALA A 52 20.76 0.81 6.52
CA ALA A 52 21.25 2.11 6.08
C ALA A 52 20.09 3.08 5.87
N ASP A 53 20.37 4.37 5.86
CA ASP A 53 19.40 5.39 5.48
C ASP A 53 19.23 5.40 3.96
N SER A 54 18.08 4.92 3.48
CA SER A 54 17.78 4.87 2.03
C SER A 54 17.66 6.25 1.37
N LYS A 55 17.54 7.33 2.14
CA LYS A 55 17.52 8.70 1.60
C LYS A 55 18.89 9.18 1.12
N SER A 56 19.97 8.50 1.51
CA SER A 56 21.33 8.81 1.10
C SER A 56 21.81 8.02 -0.13
N LEU A 57 20.96 7.15 -0.68
CA LEU A 57 21.31 6.31 -1.82
C LEU A 57 21.46 7.11 -3.11
N THR A 58 22.30 6.59 -4.01
CA THR A 58 22.56 7.21 -5.30
C THR A 58 22.34 6.19 -6.43
N VAL A 59 21.76 6.64 -7.55
CA VAL A 59 21.63 5.81 -8.75
C VAL A 59 23.02 5.40 -9.25
N GLY A 60 23.17 4.12 -9.61
CA GLY A 60 24.43 3.51 -10.00
C GLY A 60 25.19 2.84 -8.86
N GLU A 61 24.73 2.89 -7.62
CA GLU A 61 25.31 2.10 -6.54
C GLU A 61 25.06 0.61 -6.76
N GLN A 62 26.10 -0.21 -6.52
CA GLN A 62 26.01 -1.66 -6.62
C GLN A 62 25.21 -2.22 -5.44
N VAL A 63 24.32 -3.18 -5.72
CA VAL A 63 23.44 -3.80 -4.74
C VAL A 63 23.38 -5.31 -4.87
N VAL A 64 22.97 -5.96 -3.79
CA VAL A 64 22.81 -7.42 -3.72
C VAL A 64 21.42 -7.72 -3.13
N ALA A 65 20.62 -8.47 -3.86
CA ALA A 65 19.34 -8.98 -3.36
C ALA A 65 19.50 -10.43 -2.89
N ILE A 66 18.99 -10.73 -1.70
CA ILE A 66 19.03 -12.08 -1.11
C ILE A 66 17.62 -12.55 -0.83
N GLY A 67 17.31 -13.80 -1.21
CA GLY A 67 16.00 -14.39 -1.01
C GLY A 67 15.96 -15.89 -1.30
N CYS A 68 14.76 -16.42 -1.52
CA CYS A 68 14.49 -17.83 -1.81
C CYS A 68 13.66 -17.97 -3.10
N PRO A 69 14.16 -17.57 -4.27
CA PRO A 69 13.39 -17.63 -5.50
C PRO A 69 12.97 -19.08 -5.83
N GLY A 70 11.66 -19.31 -6.03
CA GLY A 70 11.15 -20.64 -6.37
C GLY A 70 11.00 -21.63 -5.21
N GLY A 71 11.38 -21.27 -3.97
CA GLY A 71 11.15 -22.10 -2.79
C GLY A 71 12.39 -22.33 -1.91
N LEU A 72 12.20 -23.09 -0.83
CA LEU A 72 13.24 -23.31 0.19
C LEU A 72 14.49 -24.07 -0.32
N GLU A 73 14.39 -24.79 -1.42
CA GLU A 73 15.54 -25.45 -2.05
C GLU A 73 16.54 -24.45 -2.63
N PHE A 74 16.08 -23.26 -2.98
CA PHE A 74 16.92 -22.15 -3.44
C PHE A 74 17.15 -21.07 -2.37
N LYS A 75 17.03 -21.44 -1.10
CA LYS A 75 17.27 -20.52 0.01
C LYS A 75 18.66 -19.88 -0.09
N ASN A 76 18.75 -18.61 0.32
CA ASN A 76 19.97 -17.81 0.28
C ASN A 76 20.52 -17.57 -1.15
N SER A 77 19.65 -17.66 -2.16
CA SER A 77 20.04 -17.23 -3.50
C SER A 77 20.39 -15.75 -3.51
N VAL A 78 21.44 -15.42 -4.21
CA VAL A 78 21.99 -14.08 -4.32
C VAL A 78 21.88 -13.63 -5.79
N THR A 79 21.29 -12.47 -5.99
CA THR A 79 21.37 -11.75 -7.27
C THR A 79 22.03 -10.40 -7.04
N SER A 80 22.75 -9.87 -8.02
CA SER A 80 23.44 -8.59 -7.94
C SER A 80 23.08 -7.69 -9.10
N GLY A 81 23.15 -6.40 -8.88
CA GLY A 81 22.84 -5.36 -9.85
C GLY A 81 23.21 -4.00 -9.31
N TYR A 82 22.51 -3.00 -9.81
CA TYR A 82 22.71 -1.59 -9.46
C TYR A 82 21.38 -0.94 -9.11
N ILE A 83 21.40 0.18 -8.40
CA ILE A 83 20.26 1.06 -8.27
C ILE A 83 20.01 1.72 -9.62
N SER A 84 18.90 1.37 -10.27
CA SER A 84 18.52 1.90 -11.58
C SER A 84 17.78 3.23 -11.48
N ALA A 85 17.00 3.41 -10.41
CA ALA A 85 16.30 4.65 -10.08
C ALA A 85 15.90 4.68 -8.60
N LEU A 86 15.62 5.87 -8.09
CA LEU A 86 15.05 6.12 -6.76
C LEU A 86 13.69 6.80 -6.91
N ASP A 87 12.91 6.78 -5.84
CA ASP A 87 11.62 7.46 -5.73
C ASP A 87 10.67 7.15 -6.90
N ARG A 88 10.70 5.87 -7.35
CA ARG A 88 9.80 5.43 -8.41
C ARG A 88 8.41 5.21 -7.85
N PRO A 89 7.41 6.03 -8.28
CA PRO A 89 6.04 5.73 -7.98
C PRO A 89 5.67 4.43 -8.70
N VAL A 90 5.33 3.41 -7.93
CA VAL A 90 4.86 2.15 -8.49
C VAL A 90 3.43 1.97 -8.06
N GLU A 91 2.53 1.94 -9.05
CA GLU A 91 1.13 1.60 -8.82
C GLU A 91 1.08 0.20 -8.21
N SER A 92 0.81 0.14 -6.92
CA SER A 92 0.43 -1.13 -6.33
C SER A 92 -1.04 -1.40 -6.68
N SER A 93 -1.39 -2.66 -6.93
CA SER A 93 -2.79 -3.09 -7.07
C SER A 93 -3.67 -2.76 -5.85
N ILE A 94 -3.12 -2.09 -4.86
CA ILE A 94 -3.71 -1.74 -3.56
C ILE A 94 -3.92 -0.22 -3.42
N GLY A 95 -3.61 0.57 -4.45
CA GLY A 95 -3.99 1.99 -4.51
C GLY A 95 -3.09 2.97 -3.74
N TYR A 96 -1.80 2.64 -3.58
CA TYR A 96 -0.81 3.56 -3.03
C TYR A 96 0.42 3.64 -3.92
N ASP A 97 0.84 4.86 -4.23
CA ASP A 97 2.13 5.15 -4.84
C ASP A 97 3.22 4.95 -3.78
N ASN A 98 3.86 3.79 -3.80
CA ASN A 98 5.07 3.59 -3.04
C ASN A 98 6.24 4.15 -3.85
N GLU A 99 6.96 5.09 -3.28
CA GLU A 99 8.27 5.49 -3.79
C GLU A 99 9.25 4.34 -3.55
N CYS A 100 9.60 3.61 -4.61
CA CYS A 100 10.42 2.41 -4.53
C CYS A 100 11.84 2.64 -5.06
N ILE A 101 12.78 1.86 -4.55
CA ILE A 101 14.10 1.67 -5.17
C ILE A 101 13.90 0.74 -6.36
N GLN A 102 14.28 1.18 -7.56
CA GLN A 102 14.36 0.33 -8.75
C GLN A 102 15.79 -0.23 -8.89
N THR A 103 15.89 -1.52 -9.20
CA THR A 103 17.16 -2.21 -9.42
C THR A 103 17.07 -3.16 -10.62
N ASP A 104 18.17 -3.41 -11.29
CA ASP A 104 18.33 -4.45 -12.30
C ASP A 104 18.77 -5.81 -11.72
N ALA A 105 19.04 -5.87 -10.40
CA ALA A 105 19.16 -7.15 -9.69
C ALA A 105 17.87 -7.96 -9.87
N ALA A 106 17.97 -9.23 -10.23
CA ALA A 106 16.80 -10.07 -10.51
C ALA A 106 15.94 -10.26 -9.26
N ILE A 107 14.74 -9.68 -9.25
CA ILE A 107 13.72 -9.85 -8.23
C ILE A 107 12.60 -10.70 -8.81
N ASN A 108 12.40 -11.87 -8.24
CA ASN A 108 11.42 -12.87 -8.68
C ASN A 108 10.55 -13.32 -7.49
N PRO A 109 9.40 -13.99 -7.73
CA PRO A 109 8.64 -14.65 -6.68
C PRO A 109 9.54 -15.55 -5.81
N GLY A 110 9.50 -15.31 -4.48
CA GLY A 110 10.37 -15.93 -3.48
C GLY A 110 11.50 -15.02 -2.96
N ASN A 111 11.86 -13.92 -3.68
CA ASN A 111 12.72 -12.88 -3.12
C ASN A 111 11.92 -11.86 -2.29
N SER A 112 10.60 -11.82 -2.42
CA SER A 112 9.73 -10.92 -1.64
C SER A 112 9.94 -11.11 -0.15
N GLY A 113 10.13 -9.99 0.56
CA GLY A 113 10.42 -9.98 1.99
C GLY A 113 11.89 -10.21 2.33
N GLY A 114 12.71 -10.62 1.36
CA GLY A 114 14.16 -10.64 1.46
C GLY A 114 14.74 -9.23 1.39
N ALA A 115 16.00 -9.08 1.75
CA ALA A 115 16.66 -7.79 1.81
C ALA A 115 17.42 -7.44 0.53
N LEU A 116 17.40 -6.15 0.18
CA LEU A 116 18.35 -5.53 -0.73
C LEU A 116 19.47 -4.91 0.10
N PHE A 117 20.71 -5.26 -0.19
CA PHE A 117 21.90 -4.82 0.53
C PHE A 117 22.76 -3.89 -0.31
N ASN A 118 23.43 -2.95 0.35
CA ASN A 118 24.57 -2.25 -0.22
C ASN A 118 25.86 -3.09 -0.08
N MET A 119 26.95 -2.63 -0.64
CA MET A 119 28.25 -3.33 -0.60
C MET A 119 28.93 -3.28 0.79
N GLN A 120 28.37 -2.54 1.76
CA GLN A 120 28.77 -2.54 3.17
C GLN A 120 28.01 -3.57 4.00
N GLY A 121 27.10 -4.36 3.38
CA GLY A 121 26.28 -5.36 4.04
C GLY A 121 25.12 -4.78 4.87
N GLN A 122 24.72 -3.56 4.58
CA GLN A 122 23.58 -2.91 5.22
C GLN A 122 22.34 -3.05 4.36
N VAL A 123 21.18 -3.28 4.98
CA VAL A 123 19.89 -3.33 4.31
C VAL A 123 19.48 -1.93 3.86
N ILE A 124 19.29 -1.75 2.58
CA ILE A 124 18.82 -0.50 1.95
C ILE A 124 17.36 -0.57 1.51
N GLY A 125 16.80 -1.78 1.43
CA GLY A 125 15.39 -1.98 1.07
C GLY A 125 14.92 -3.42 1.32
N ILE A 126 13.60 -3.60 1.20
CA ILE A 126 12.93 -4.91 1.26
C ILE A 126 12.40 -5.23 -0.13
N ASN A 127 12.89 -6.32 -0.73
CA ASN A 127 12.52 -6.74 -2.07
C ASN A 127 11.02 -7.07 -2.17
N SER A 128 10.34 -6.63 -3.21
CA SER A 128 8.94 -6.98 -3.47
C SER A 128 8.75 -7.34 -4.94
N SER A 129 8.47 -8.62 -5.22
CA SER A 129 8.14 -9.10 -6.56
C SER A 129 6.71 -8.74 -6.98
N LYS A 130 5.84 -8.35 -6.04
CA LYS A 130 4.47 -7.91 -6.34
C LYS A 130 4.45 -6.55 -7.05
N ILE A 131 5.48 -5.76 -6.82
CA ILE A 131 5.68 -4.44 -7.42
C ILE A 131 6.35 -4.59 -8.79
N ALA A 132 7.11 -5.69 -9.01
CA ALA A 132 7.81 -5.93 -10.27
C ALA A 132 6.80 -6.11 -11.42
N SER A 133 6.99 -5.36 -12.50
CA SER A 133 6.27 -5.61 -13.74
C SER A 133 6.77 -6.91 -14.38
N THR A 134 5.86 -7.85 -14.65
CA THR A 134 6.18 -9.08 -15.38
C THR A 134 6.39 -8.83 -16.89
N GLU A 135 6.11 -7.61 -17.35
CA GLU A 135 6.22 -7.22 -18.76
C GLU A 135 7.61 -6.76 -19.16
N TYR A 136 8.48 -6.43 -18.19
CA TYR A 136 9.82 -5.89 -18.46
C TYR A 136 10.87 -6.66 -17.67
N GLU A 137 11.84 -7.25 -18.39
CA GLU A 137 13.01 -7.85 -17.76
C GLU A 137 13.96 -6.77 -17.21
N GLY A 138 14.64 -7.08 -16.09
CA GLY A 138 15.61 -6.15 -15.48
C GLY A 138 14.98 -4.98 -14.72
N MET A 139 13.69 -5.08 -14.37
CA MET A 139 13.00 -4.10 -13.52
C MET A 139 12.55 -4.76 -12.22
N GLY A 140 13.43 -4.76 -11.23
CA GLY A 140 13.12 -5.14 -9.85
C GLY A 140 12.83 -3.92 -8.97
N PHE A 141 12.08 -4.13 -7.88
CA PHE A 141 11.73 -3.07 -6.94
C PHE A 141 11.94 -3.51 -5.50
N ALA A 142 12.29 -2.57 -4.65
CA ALA A 142 12.37 -2.76 -3.21
C ALA A 142 11.75 -1.56 -2.47
N VAL A 143 11.05 -1.85 -1.38
CA VAL A 143 10.58 -0.83 -0.44
C VAL A 143 11.78 -0.23 0.26
N PRO A 144 11.98 1.11 0.26
CA PRO A 144 13.14 1.74 0.90
C PRO A 144 13.26 1.39 2.39
N SER A 145 14.47 1.23 2.87
CA SER A 145 14.74 0.87 4.28
C SER A 145 14.14 1.86 5.28
N SER A 146 14.15 3.17 5.00
CA SER A 146 13.53 4.17 5.86
C SER A 146 12.02 3.92 6.01
N THR A 147 11.30 3.73 4.91
CA THR A 147 9.87 3.39 4.92
C THR A 147 9.61 2.07 5.63
N ALA A 148 10.43 1.03 5.36
CA ALA A 148 10.29 -0.29 5.96
C ALA A 148 10.49 -0.26 7.48
N VAL A 149 11.49 0.46 7.98
CA VAL A 149 11.78 0.60 9.42
C VAL A 149 10.68 1.39 10.12
N ASP A 150 10.25 2.53 9.57
CA ASP A 150 9.18 3.35 10.16
C ASP A 150 7.87 2.56 10.25
N THR A 151 7.51 1.85 9.17
CA THR A 151 6.33 0.97 9.13
C THR A 151 6.45 -0.14 10.16
N ALA A 152 7.57 -0.88 10.20
CA ALA A 152 7.77 -1.97 11.14
C ALA A 152 7.71 -1.51 12.60
N ASN A 153 8.31 -0.36 12.93
CA ASN A 153 8.25 0.22 14.27
C ASN A 153 6.81 0.57 14.67
N SER A 154 6.02 1.12 13.74
CA SER A 154 4.61 1.39 13.98
C SER A 154 3.80 0.11 14.20
N LEU A 155 4.02 -0.91 13.37
CA LEU A 155 3.39 -2.23 13.52
C LEU A 155 3.74 -2.89 14.86
N ILE A 156 5.01 -2.84 15.28
CA ILE A 156 5.45 -3.40 16.57
C ILE A 156 4.79 -2.67 17.74
N LYS A 157 4.67 -1.36 17.65
CA LYS A 157 4.13 -0.54 18.74
C LYS A 157 2.61 -0.58 18.85
N ASN A 158 1.91 -0.58 17.71
CA ASN A 158 0.48 -0.31 17.65
C ASN A 158 -0.32 -1.48 17.03
N GLY A 159 0.31 -2.41 16.32
CA GLY A 159 -0.34 -3.42 15.49
C GLY A 159 -0.77 -2.92 14.10
N TYR A 160 -0.65 -1.61 13.84
CA TYR A 160 -1.00 -0.94 12.58
C TYR A 160 -0.11 0.29 12.36
N VAL A 161 -0.13 0.86 11.16
CA VAL A 161 0.60 2.11 10.86
C VAL A 161 -0.20 3.30 11.34
N ALA A 162 0.22 3.87 12.47
CA ALA A 162 -0.46 5.01 13.09
C ALA A 162 -0.33 6.30 12.26
N GLY A 163 -1.31 7.19 12.45
CA GLY A 163 -1.31 8.51 11.83
C GLY A 163 -1.89 8.56 10.42
N ARG A 164 -2.32 7.44 9.84
CA ARG A 164 -2.99 7.43 8.53
C ARG A 164 -4.46 7.79 8.65
N ALA A 165 -4.88 8.68 7.78
CA ALA A 165 -6.25 9.13 7.71
C ALA A 165 -7.11 8.23 6.80
N LYS A 166 -8.36 7.99 7.17
CA LYS A 166 -9.37 7.36 6.32
C LYS A 166 -10.72 8.04 6.46
N ILE A 167 -11.58 7.88 5.45
CA ILE A 167 -12.97 8.35 5.48
C ILE A 167 -13.86 7.41 6.30
N GLY A 168 -13.55 6.13 6.33
CA GLY A 168 -14.36 5.09 6.97
C GLY A 168 -15.57 4.69 6.12
N VAL A 169 -15.34 4.42 4.84
CA VAL A 169 -16.34 3.83 3.92
C VAL A 169 -15.71 2.65 3.17
N THR A 170 -16.53 1.66 2.82
CA THR A 170 -16.20 0.70 1.77
C THR A 170 -16.86 1.14 0.47
N TYR A 171 -16.18 0.93 -0.64
CA TYR A 171 -16.66 1.42 -1.94
C TYR A 171 -16.24 0.49 -3.08
N ASN A 172 -16.93 0.64 -4.22
CA ASN A 172 -16.47 0.19 -5.52
C ASN A 172 -16.26 1.40 -6.42
N THR A 173 -15.37 1.31 -7.39
CA THR A 173 -15.25 2.35 -8.41
C THR A 173 -16.45 2.29 -9.34
N ILE A 174 -16.88 3.45 -9.86
CA ILE A 174 -18.00 3.53 -10.79
C ILE A 174 -17.79 2.65 -12.03
N THR A 175 -16.57 2.49 -12.48
CA THR A 175 -16.19 1.68 -13.64
C THR A 175 -16.48 0.18 -13.47
N SER A 176 -16.73 -0.29 -12.27
CA SER A 176 -17.11 -1.68 -11.95
C SER A 176 -18.59 -1.97 -12.24
N TYR A 177 -19.39 -0.97 -12.63
CA TYR A 177 -20.83 -1.12 -12.83
C TYR A 177 -21.18 -1.11 -14.32
N ASN A 178 -22.11 -1.96 -14.73
CA ASN A 178 -22.54 -2.09 -16.14
C ASN A 178 -23.14 -0.81 -16.73
N ASN A 179 -23.69 0.07 -15.91
CA ASN A 179 -24.29 1.35 -16.30
C ASN A 179 -23.37 2.56 -16.07
N ALA A 180 -22.07 2.32 -15.88
CA ALA A 180 -21.07 3.35 -15.60
C ALA A 180 -21.10 4.51 -16.61
N ASP A 181 -21.14 4.21 -17.92
CA ASP A 181 -21.11 5.22 -18.97
C ASP A 181 -22.30 6.18 -18.91
N ALA A 182 -23.49 5.66 -18.62
CA ALA A 182 -24.69 6.48 -18.47
C ALA A 182 -24.58 7.43 -17.27
N ILE A 183 -24.06 6.91 -16.14
CA ILE A 183 -23.85 7.71 -14.92
C ILE A 183 -22.76 8.77 -15.16
N LEU A 184 -21.63 8.39 -15.78
CA LEU A 184 -20.53 9.31 -16.10
C LEU A 184 -20.96 10.43 -17.04
N SER A 185 -21.82 10.13 -18.03
CA SER A 185 -22.42 11.13 -18.90
C SER A 185 -23.27 12.12 -18.11
N ALA A 186 -24.16 11.62 -17.23
CA ALA A 186 -25.01 12.47 -16.40
C ALA A 186 -24.19 13.28 -15.36
N LEU A 187 -23.09 12.74 -14.83
CA LEU A 187 -22.15 13.48 -13.98
C LEU A 187 -21.43 14.59 -14.76
N THR A 188 -21.09 14.34 -16.03
CA THR A 188 -20.47 15.35 -16.91
C THR A 188 -21.40 16.53 -17.14
N GLU A 189 -22.70 16.31 -17.35
CA GLU A 189 -23.72 17.36 -17.45
C GLU A 189 -23.84 18.19 -16.15
N LYS A 190 -23.53 17.59 -14.99
CA LYS A 190 -23.46 18.27 -13.70
C LYS A 190 -22.10 18.97 -13.43
N GLY A 191 -21.18 18.94 -14.40
CA GLY A 191 -19.88 19.59 -14.30
C GLY A 191 -18.72 18.72 -13.82
N PHE A 192 -18.95 17.41 -13.54
CA PHE A 192 -17.91 16.47 -13.12
C PHE A 192 -17.34 15.73 -14.34
N LYS A 193 -16.45 16.38 -15.07
CA LYS A 193 -15.80 15.82 -16.26
C LYS A 193 -14.81 14.71 -15.89
N ASN A 194 -14.80 13.62 -16.68
CA ASN A 194 -13.89 12.50 -16.52
C ASN A 194 -13.91 11.87 -15.10
N ALA A 195 -15.06 11.81 -14.46
CA ALA A 195 -15.22 11.33 -13.08
C ALA A 195 -15.08 9.80 -12.93
N LYS A 196 -14.13 9.17 -13.64
CA LYS A 196 -13.92 7.71 -13.64
C LYS A 196 -13.47 7.14 -12.29
N GLY A 197 -12.87 7.96 -11.44
CA GLY A 197 -12.49 7.59 -10.07
C GLY A 197 -13.62 7.75 -9.04
N THR A 198 -14.85 8.03 -9.48
CA THR A 198 -16.01 8.13 -8.59
C THR A 198 -16.13 6.86 -7.74
N MET A 199 -16.20 7.05 -6.41
CA MET A 199 -16.37 5.98 -5.43
C MET A 199 -17.83 5.80 -5.08
N VAL A 200 -18.41 4.65 -5.41
CA VAL A 200 -19.78 4.27 -5.04
C VAL A 200 -19.74 3.62 -3.67
N ILE A 201 -20.36 4.23 -2.68
CA ILE A 201 -20.33 3.79 -1.28
C ILE A 201 -21.13 2.50 -1.13
N ASN A 202 -20.47 1.44 -0.68
CA ASN A 202 -21.12 0.18 -0.30
C ASN A 202 -21.62 0.23 1.13
N GLN A 203 -20.77 0.75 2.04
CA GLN A 203 -21.07 0.84 3.46
C GLN A 203 -20.33 2.02 4.09
N VAL A 204 -20.97 2.67 5.06
CA VAL A 204 -20.34 3.63 5.95
C VAL A 204 -20.03 2.93 7.26
N SER A 205 -18.79 2.95 7.70
CA SER A 205 -18.36 2.34 8.97
C SER A 205 -18.98 3.10 10.15
N SER A 206 -19.27 2.40 11.23
CA SER A 206 -19.90 3.00 12.42
C SER A 206 -19.04 4.05 13.13
N ASP A 207 -17.72 3.96 12.95
CA ASP A 207 -16.71 4.91 13.46
C ASP A 207 -16.47 6.11 12.52
N SER A 208 -17.01 6.07 11.30
CA SER A 208 -16.90 7.17 10.35
C SER A 208 -17.72 8.39 10.79
N ASP A 209 -17.16 9.58 10.62
CA ASP A 209 -17.90 10.84 10.79
C ASP A 209 -19.11 10.98 9.84
N LEU A 210 -19.13 10.20 8.75
CA LEU A 210 -20.26 10.13 7.83
C LEU A 210 -21.44 9.31 8.36
N ALA A 211 -21.26 8.45 9.37
CA ALA A 211 -22.29 7.59 9.91
C ALA A 211 -23.49 8.36 10.51
N GLY A 212 -23.24 9.56 11.04
CA GLY A 212 -24.28 10.45 11.58
C GLY A 212 -24.83 11.46 10.58
N LYS A 213 -24.41 11.38 9.29
CA LYS A 213 -24.76 12.35 8.26
C LYS A 213 -25.73 11.76 7.23
N GLN A 214 -26.19 12.59 6.30
CA GLN A 214 -27.16 12.18 5.28
C GLN A 214 -26.62 11.19 4.21
N VAL A 215 -25.33 10.77 4.32
CA VAL A 215 -24.67 9.84 3.40
C VAL A 215 -25.16 8.42 3.64
N LYS A 216 -25.44 7.67 2.58
CA LYS A 216 -25.96 6.30 2.61
C LYS A 216 -25.36 5.42 1.52
N GLN A 217 -25.66 4.14 1.58
CA GLN A 217 -25.30 3.17 0.56
C GLN A 217 -25.74 3.64 -0.84
N TYR A 218 -24.92 3.40 -1.84
CA TYR A 218 -25.05 3.79 -3.25
C TYR A 218 -24.94 5.30 -3.53
N ASP A 219 -24.64 6.12 -2.53
CA ASP A 219 -24.16 7.46 -2.79
C ASP A 219 -22.77 7.41 -3.45
N MET A 220 -22.48 8.40 -4.27
CA MET A 220 -21.26 8.46 -5.06
C MET A 220 -20.41 9.64 -4.62
N ILE A 221 -19.16 9.42 -4.22
CA ILE A 221 -18.19 10.49 -3.98
C ILE A 221 -17.63 10.89 -5.36
N VAL A 222 -18.03 12.06 -5.86
CA VAL A 222 -17.67 12.55 -7.20
C VAL A 222 -16.60 13.63 -7.19
N ALA A 223 -16.38 14.26 -6.02
CA ALA A 223 -15.28 15.22 -5.84
C ALA A 223 -14.85 15.28 -4.36
N VAL A 224 -13.59 15.61 -4.11
CA VAL A 224 -13.01 15.88 -2.81
C VAL A 224 -12.27 17.21 -2.85
N ASN A 225 -12.50 18.07 -1.84
CA ASN A 225 -11.94 19.43 -1.75
C ASN A 225 -12.09 20.24 -3.06
N GLY A 226 -13.20 20.01 -3.78
CA GLY A 226 -13.50 20.67 -5.07
C GLY A 226 -12.82 20.05 -6.29
N LYS A 227 -11.93 19.05 -6.13
CA LYS A 227 -11.31 18.31 -7.22
C LYS A 227 -12.20 17.15 -7.63
N THR A 228 -12.54 17.03 -8.91
CA THR A 228 -13.31 15.89 -9.44
C THR A 228 -12.51 14.59 -9.30
N MET A 229 -13.17 13.49 -8.95
CA MET A 229 -12.61 12.15 -8.87
C MET A 229 -12.32 11.58 -10.27
N THR A 230 -11.26 12.06 -10.90
CA THR A 230 -10.84 11.57 -12.24
C THR A 230 -10.23 10.17 -12.18
N SER A 231 -9.54 9.88 -11.11
CA SER A 231 -9.08 8.55 -10.68
C SER A 231 -9.28 8.42 -9.16
N THR A 232 -9.08 7.23 -8.62
CA THR A 232 -9.05 7.00 -7.16
C THR A 232 -7.89 7.71 -6.49
N ASP A 233 -6.79 7.98 -7.22
CA ASP A 233 -5.59 8.64 -6.72
C ASP A 233 -5.87 10.06 -6.20
N VAL A 234 -6.90 10.72 -6.74
CA VAL A 234 -7.34 12.04 -6.22
C VAL A 234 -7.70 11.94 -4.74
N MET A 235 -8.40 10.88 -4.32
CA MET A 235 -8.71 10.65 -2.90
C MET A 235 -7.48 10.20 -2.13
N THR A 236 -6.72 9.27 -2.70
CA THR A 236 -5.48 8.74 -2.10
C THR A 236 -4.52 9.88 -1.75
N GLN A 237 -4.30 10.81 -2.69
CA GLN A 237 -3.45 11.98 -2.46
C GLN A 237 -3.99 12.86 -1.33
N VAL A 238 -5.29 13.14 -1.31
CA VAL A 238 -5.90 13.95 -0.24
C VAL A 238 -5.73 13.27 1.12
N LEU A 239 -5.90 11.95 1.20
CA LEU A 239 -5.72 11.21 2.45
C LEU A 239 -4.26 11.14 2.89
N SER A 240 -3.30 11.00 1.95
CA SER A 240 -1.87 11.05 2.23
C SER A 240 -1.41 12.37 2.80
N ASP A 241 -1.97 13.48 2.28
CA ASP A 241 -1.66 14.85 2.73
C ASP A 241 -2.38 15.23 4.04
N SER A 242 -3.27 14.35 4.55
CA SER A 242 -4.13 14.62 5.71
C SER A 242 -3.73 13.77 6.92
N LYS A 243 -4.15 14.24 8.10
CA LYS A 243 -4.02 13.50 9.36
C LYS A 243 -5.39 13.13 9.92
N PRO A 244 -5.50 12.10 10.78
CA PRO A 244 -6.70 11.85 11.55
C PRO A 244 -7.13 13.11 12.33
N GLY A 245 -8.40 13.46 12.21
CA GLY A 245 -8.97 14.67 12.79
C GLY A 245 -9.10 15.85 11.82
N ASP A 246 -8.38 15.84 10.69
CA ASP A 246 -8.57 16.84 9.64
C ASP A 246 -9.96 16.69 8.99
N THR A 247 -10.46 17.78 8.42
CA THR A 247 -11.77 17.79 7.76
C THR A 247 -11.59 18.02 6.27
N ILE A 248 -12.15 17.12 5.47
CA ILE A 248 -12.23 17.23 4.01
C ILE A 248 -13.66 17.52 3.56
N LYS A 249 -13.81 18.15 2.40
CA LYS A 249 -15.11 18.45 1.80
C LYS A 249 -15.41 17.46 0.68
N LEU A 250 -16.41 16.61 0.87
CA LEU A 250 -16.87 15.68 -0.14
C LEU A 250 -18.03 16.29 -0.93
N THR A 251 -18.03 16.09 -2.24
CA THR A 251 -19.23 16.28 -3.05
C THR A 251 -19.80 14.91 -3.36
N ILE A 252 -21.04 14.71 -2.92
CA ILE A 252 -21.78 13.46 -3.07
C ILE A 252 -22.79 13.65 -4.18
N ALA A 253 -22.88 12.65 -5.05
CA ALA A 253 -23.97 12.51 -6.03
C ALA A 253 -24.87 11.35 -5.63
N ARG A 254 -26.18 11.51 -5.75
CA ARG A 254 -27.21 10.51 -5.45
C ARG A 254 -28.19 10.43 -6.60
N ILE A 255 -28.52 9.22 -7.00
CA ILE A 255 -29.57 8.96 -8.00
C ILE A 255 -30.91 8.96 -7.28
N GLU A 256 -31.80 9.87 -7.66
CA GLU A 256 -33.18 9.94 -7.17
C GLU A 256 -34.13 9.92 -8.38
N GLY A 257 -34.78 8.79 -8.56
CA GLY A 257 -35.55 8.54 -9.80
C GLY A 257 -34.62 8.58 -11.03
N ASN A 258 -34.92 9.44 -12.01
CA ASN A 258 -34.13 9.61 -13.21
C ASN A 258 -33.16 10.80 -13.16
N GLN A 259 -32.90 11.33 -11.98
CA GLN A 259 -32.04 12.52 -11.83
C GLN A 259 -30.88 12.26 -10.88
N ILE A 260 -29.74 12.88 -11.15
CA ILE A 260 -28.63 12.95 -10.22
C ILE A 260 -28.73 14.28 -9.45
N LYS A 261 -28.86 14.16 -8.13
CA LYS A 261 -28.74 15.28 -7.20
C LYS A 261 -27.36 15.27 -6.57
N THR A 262 -26.83 16.46 -6.32
CA THR A 262 -25.52 16.61 -5.67
C THR A 262 -25.65 17.45 -4.41
N PHE A 263 -24.87 17.08 -3.38
CA PHE A 263 -24.78 17.84 -2.14
C PHE A 263 -23.35 17.75 -1.59
N LYS A 264 -22.98 18.71 -0.75
CA LYS A 264 -21.67 18.73 -0.08
C LYS A 264 -21.81 18.26 1.35
N VAL A 265 -20.81 17.55 1.82
CA VAL A 265 -20.71 17.11 3.21
C VAL A 265 -19.26 17.25 3.68
N ASP A 266 -19.07 17.85 4.84
CA ASP A 266 -17.79 17.84 5.50
C ASP A 266 -17.59 16.47 6.17
N CYS A 267 -16.39 15.91 6.05
CA CYS A 267 -16.01 14.63 6.62
C CYS A 267 -14.76 14.82 7.48
N LYS A 268 -14.89 14.64 8.78
CA LYS A 268 -13.75 14.55 9.68
C LYS A 268 -13.10 13.19 9.53
N LEU A 269 -11.84 13.19 9.14
CA LEU A 269 -11.08 11.96 8.92
C LEU A 269 -10.80 11.24 10.24
N ILE A 270 -10.91 9.93 10.21
CA ILE A 270 -10.58 9.04 11.33
C ILE A 270 -9.26 8.33 11.09
N GLU A 271 -8.68 7.77 12.13
CA GLU A 271 -7.46 6.98 12.01
C GLU A 271 -7.71 5.61 11.40
N SER A 272 -6.88 5.23 10.43
CA SER A 272 -6.87 3.88 9.87
C SER A 272 -6.08 2.96 10.78
N LYS A 273 -6.76 2.07 11.48
CA LYS A 273 -6.14 1.11 12.42
C LYS A 273 -5.77 -0.23 11.78
N GLY A 274 -5.61 -0.25 10.46
CA GLY A 274 -5.50 -1.49 9.69
C GLY A 274 -6.88 -2.13 9.47
N ASN A 275 -6.95 -3.11 8.61
CA ASN A 275 -8.12 -3.98 8.44
C ASN A 275 -7.83 -5.32 9.10
#